data_1ff0a46c66bd9d28492c2af0479ab4eb
#
_entry.id   1ff0a46c66bd9d28492c2af0479ab4eb
#
_cell.length_a   1.000
_cell.length_b   1.000
_cell.length_c   1.000
_cell.angle_alpha   90.00
_cell.angle_beta   90.00
_cell.angle_gamma   90.00
#
_symmetry.space_group_name_H-M   'P 1'
#
loop_
_entity.id
_entity.type
_entity.pdbx_description
1 polymer ?
#
loop_
_entity_poly.entity_id
_entity_poly.type
_entity_poly.pdbx_seq_one_letter_code
_entity_poly.pdbx_strand_id
1 'polypeptide(L)'
;MDNKKKVANSSCDDGFLLRMGLNDNKAGMQGLDKEKINKIIMEATKGSRFYENELKKDQQVNQRIEKMMQLKEKITTQQLLKAQLQVDKLVVELEQTRNLSSTIVHIDMDAFYAAVEMRDNPELKEKPIAVGSMSMLSTSNYHARRFGVRAAMPGFIAKKLCPHLTIVPLNFEKYGKVSKEVREILAEYDPNFMPMGLDEAYLNITEHLEERLNWPEDRRRFFFNTENPTGVDKDDMNMSDKFNEGECSSSPVLFEDNTSHLKQRSQSVENSVVFGTSAEEVVKEIRFRIEQKTQLTASAGIAPNTMLAKMCSDRNKPNGQYRITPERQAVLDFLKDLPIRKVPGIGKVTEKMLKALGIVTCSELYQQRALLSLLFSEISWRNFLDISLGLGSTHLEKDGERKSMSTERTFSEINRAEDQYSLCRELCRDLAQELQKEGLKGKTVTLKLKNVNFEVKTRASTVLSSVSTEEEIFAVAKDLLGTEIDSVAPHPLRIRLMGLIQELTEKKDFPAENYSMENQNRVGALSKEQQCTNPSQGTKRSGLTTSQSVSKKTKLSNSKHTIKMFFK
;
A
#
# COMPACT_ATOMS: atom_id res chain seq x y z
N MET A 1 6.08 10.33 48.82
CA MET A 1 5.34 9.24 48.14
C MET A 1 4.55 9.71 46.91
N ASP A 2 4.47 11.01 46.62
CA ASP A 2 3.61 11.57 45.54
C ASP A 2 4.25 11.69 44.15
N ASN A 3 5.57 11.57 44.05
CA ASN A 3 6.24 11.69 42.75
C ASN A 3 6.19 10.42 41.86
N LYS A 4 5.95 9.24 42.43
CA LYS A 4 5.83 7.99 41.64
C LYS A 4 4.48 7.84 40.95
N LYS A 5 3.40 8.45 41.46
CA LYS A 5 2.07 8.41 40.83
C LYS A 5 1.93 9.37 39.66
N LYS A 6 2.63 10.51 39.65
CA LYS A 6 2.62 11.47 38.52
C LYS A 6 3.37 10.96 37.29
N VAL A 7 4.48 10.23 37.50
CA VAL A 7 5.26 9.65 36.38
C VAL A 7 4.52 8.49 35.70
N ALA A 8 3.75 7.68 36.49
CA ALA A 8 2.95 6.59 35.90
C ALA A 8 1.75 7.06 35.08
N ASN A 9 1.15 8.21 35.42
CA ASN A 9 0.02 8.76 34.67
C ASN A 9 0.45 9.45 33.35
N SER A 10 1.61 10.11 33.31
CA SER A 10 2.11 10.73 32.07
C SER A 10 2.52 9.68 31.03
N SER A 11 3.10 8.54 31.45
CA SER A 11 3.51 7.48 30.54
C SER A 11 2.33 6.68 29.95
N CYS A 12 1.18 6.63 30.65
CA CYS A 12 -0.02 5.96 30.15
C CYS A 12 -0.76 6.82 29.11
N ASP A 13 -0.81 8.14 29.32
CA ASP A 13 -1.42 9.08 28.37
C ASP A 13 -0.62 9.22 27.07
N ASP A 14 0.71 9.28 27.13
CA ASP A 14 1.58 9.36 25.95
C ASP A 14 1.44 8.11 25.05
N GLY A 15 1.30 6.92 25.64
CA GLY A 15 1.13 5.67 24.90
C GLY A 15 -0.23 5.56 24.20
N PHE A 16 -1.27 6.06 24.82
CA PHE A 16 -2.62 6.08 24.26
C PHE A 16 -2.74 7.08 23.10
N LEU A 17 -2.18 8.27 23.24
CA LEU A 17 -2.10 9.30 22.21
C LEU A 17 -1.38 8.78 20.96
N LEU A 18 -0.36 7.95 21.09
CA LEU A 18 0.35 7.34 19.96
C LEU A 18 -0.57 6.50 19.08
N ARG A 19 -1.56 5.81 19.65
CA ARG A 19 -2.52 4.99 18.88
C ARG A 19 -3.59 5.80 18.16
N MET A 20 -4.20 6.76 18.86
CA MET A 20 -5.33 7.54 18.38
C MET A 20 -4.91 8.87 17.75
N GLY A 21 -3.80 9.42 18.20
CA GLY A 21 -3.32 10.74 17.84
C GLY A 21 -2.93 10.91 16.37
N LEU A 22 -2.49 12.10 16.07
CA LEU A 22 -2.02 12.51 14.77
C LEU A 22 -0.89 11.58 14.29
N ASN A 23 -0.98 11.13 13.04
CA ASN A 23 0.11 10.46 12.35
C ASN A 23 0.80 11.46 11.42
N ASP A 24 1.82 12.12 11.91
CA ASP A 24 2.61 13.12 11.19
C ASP A 24 3.65 12.56 10.20
N ASN A 25 3.74 11.23 10.09
CA ASN A 25 4.60 10.57 9.10
C ASN A 25 4.08 10.67 7.65
N LYS A 26 2.84 11.15 7.47
CA LYS A 26 2.26 11.38 6.15
C LYS A 26 2.71 12.73 5.58
N ALA A 27 2.94 12.76 4.25
CA ALA A 27 3.28 13.98 3.53
C ALA A 27 2.21 15.09 3.73
N GLY A 28 2.65 16.34 3.92
CA GLY A 28 1.80 17.49 4.17
C GLY A 28 1.34 17.65 5.63
N MET A 29 1.93 16.88 6.57
CA MET A 29 1.61 16.95 7.99
C MET A 29 2.82 17.32 8.89
N GLN A 30 3.89 17.81 8.27
CA GLN A 30 5.06 18.30 9.01
C GLN A 30 4.75 19.65 9.68
N GLY A 31 5.30 19.86 10.87
CA GLY A 31 5.19 21.14 11.59
C GLY A 31 3.82 21.45 12.18
N LEU A 32 2.90 20.46 12.22
CA LEU A 32 1.59 20.67 12.83
C LEU A 32 1.67 20.70 14.36
N ASP A 33 0.82 21.51 14.99
CA ASP A 33 0.61 21.51 16.44
C ASP A 33 -0.07 20.20 16.89
N LYS A 34 0.77 19.22 17.24
CA LYS A 34 0.34 17.86 17.63
C LYS A 34 -0.51 17.88 18.90
N GLU A 35 -0.18 18.73 19.87
CA GLU A 35 -0.87 18.78 21.16
C GLU A 35 -2.30 19.25 20.97
N LYS A 36 -2.48 20.35 20.24
CA LYS A 36 -3.79 20.90 19.91
C LYS A 36 -4.64 19.92 19.11
N ILE A 37 -4.09 19.29 18.07
CA ILE A 37 -4.80 18.33 17.22
C ILE A 37 -5.18 17.10 18.04
N ASN A 38 -4.26 16.54 18.82
CA ASN A 38 -4.51 15.38 19.66
C ASN A 38 -5.57 15.67 20.75
N LYS A 39 -5.56 16.87 21.35
CA LYS A 39 -6.58 17.29 22.28
C LYS A 39 -7.98 17.26 21.66
N ILE A 40 -8.13 17.84 20.46
CA ILE A 40 -9.40 17.85 19.72
C ILE A 40 -9.85 16.40 19.41
N ILE A 41 -8.95 15.53 18.95
CA ILE A 41 -9.27 14.13 18.67
C ILE A 41 -9.73 13.41 19.93
N MET A 42 -9.04 13.59 21.05
CA MET A 42 -9.37 12.99 22.34
C MET A 42 -10.73 13.47 22.87
N GLU A 43 -10.97 14.77 22.87
CA GLU A 43 -12.25 15.36 23.30
C GLU A 43 -13.40 14.89 22.42
N ALA A 44 -13.16 14.71 21.10
CA ALA A 44 -14.17 14.25 20.15
C ALA A 44 -14.53 12.77 20.34
N THR A 45 -13.67 11.96 20.92
CA THR A 45 -13.83 10.50 21.03
C THR A 45 -14.11 10.03 22.45
N LYS A 46 -13.73 10.81 23.47
CA LYS A 46 -13.87 10.48 24.89
C LYS A 46 -15.31 10.06 25.24
N GLY A 47 -15.46 8.97 25.99
CA GLY A 47 -16.75 8.42 26.40
C GLY A 47 -17.49 7.65 25.31
N SER A 48 -16.95 7.52 24.09
CA SER A 48 -17.52 6.66 23.07
C SER A 48 -17.11 5.20 23.27
N ARG A 49 -17.96 4.25 22.88
CA ARG A 49 -17.63 2.81 22.87
C ARG A 49 -16.39 2.50 22.00
N PHE A 50 -16.13 3.31 20.99
CA PHE A 50 -14.91 3.23 20.19
C PHE A 50 -13.68 3.55 21.04
N TYR A 51 -13.72 4.64 21.81
CA TYR A 51 -12.64 5.05 22.72
C TYR A 51 -12.34 3.95 23.74
N GLU A 52 -13.37 3.39 24.38
CA GLU A 52 -13.22 2.30 25.36
C GLU A 52 -12.57 1.05 24.76
N ASN A 53 -12.97 0.69 23.53
CA ASN A 53 -12.37 -0.43 22.82
C ASN A 53 -10.89 -0.16 22.45
N GLU A 54 -10.56 1.05 22.03
CA GLU A 54 -9.16 1.42 21.75
C GLU A 54 -8.31 1.45 23.04
N LEU A 55 -8.89 1.85 24.16
CA LEU A 55 -8.24 1.79 25.47
C LEU A 55 -7.94 0.33 25.87
N LYS A 56 -8.91 -0.59 25.71
CA LYS A 56 -8.69 -2.04 25.95
C LYS A 56 -7.57 -2.60 25.07
N LYS A 57 -7.53 -2.24 23.79
CA LYS A 57 -6.46 -2.67 22.87
C LYS A 57 -5.10 -2.10 23.28
N ASP A 58 -5.07 -0.85 23.73
CA ASP A 58 -3.83 -0.24 24.20
C ASP A 58 -3.31 -0.92 25.48
N GLN A 59 -4.20 -1.25 26.40
CA GLN A 59 -3.87 -2.04 27.59
C GLN A 59 -3.27 -3.42 27.23
N GLN A 60 -3.85 -4.10 26.21
CA GLN A 60 -3.28 -5.37 25.72
C GLN A 60 -1.88 -5.20 25.15
N VAL A 61 -1.62 -4.10 24.43
CA VAL A 61 -0.28 -3.79 23.92
C VAL A 61 0.68 -3.49 25.06
N ASN A 62 0.26 -2.72 26.09
CA ASN A 62 1.07 -2.44 27.27
C ASN A 62 1.42 -3.71 28.05
N GLN A 63 0.47 -4.64 28.23
CA GLN A 63 0.73 -5.95 28.83
C GLN A 63 1.75 -6.77 28.03
N ARG A 64 1.71 -6.70 26.68
CA ARG A 64 2.72 -7.36 25.82
C ARG A 64 4.11 -6.72 26.01
N ILE A 65 4.16 -5.40 26.10
CA ILE A 65 5.40 -4.66 26.36
C ILE A 65 5.96 -5.03 27.75
N GLU A 66 5.12 -5.05 28.77
CA GLU A 66 5.53 -5.43 30.14
C GLU A 66 6.13 -6.84 30.16
N LYS A 67 5.45 -7.83 29.57
CA LYS A 67 6.00 -9.20 29.44
C LYS A 67 7.33 -9.22 28.67
N MET A 68 7.45 -8.44 27.61
CA MET A 68 8.68 -8.33 26.85
C MET A 68 9.82 -7.73 27.70
N MET A 69 9.53 -6.70 28.51
CA MET A 69 10.52 -6.09 29.40
C MET A 69 10.96 -7.06 30.52
N GLN A 70 10.03 -7.82 31.09
CA GLN A 70 10.35 -8.88 32.06
C GLN A 70 11.23 -9.99 31.45
N LEU A 71 11.00 -10.34 30.17
CA LEU A 71 11.87 -11.27 29.46
C LEU A 71 13.26 -10.67 29.23
N LYS A 72 13.33 -9.39 28.85
CA LYS A 72 14.60 -8.66 28.67
C LYS A 72 15.45 -8.69 29.94
N GLU A 73 14.86 -8.48 31.11
CA GLU A 73 15.56 -8.50 32.41
C GLU A 73 16.15 -9.88 32.75
N LYS A 74 15.57 -10.96 32.23
CA LYS A 74 16.04 -12.33 32.42
C LYS A 74 17.14 -12.77 31.45
N ILE A 75 17.40 -11.98 30.42
CA ILE A 75 18.44 -12.30 29.42
C ILE A 75 19.81 -12.09 30.05
N THR A 76 20.59 -13.15 30.10
CA THR A 76 21.97 -13.11 30.60
C THR A 76 22.93 -12.54 29.55
N THR A 77 24.05 -11.98 29.99
CA THR A 77 25.13 -11.52 29.11
C THR A 77 25.61 -12.63 28.18
N GLN A 78 25.67 -13.88 28.66
CA GLN A 78 26.10 -15.02 27.87
C GLN A 78 25.10 -15.35 26.76
N GLN A 79 23.79 -15.28 27.03
CA GLN A 79 22.74 -15.45 26.01
C GLN A 79 22.82 -14.36 24.95
N LEU A 80 23.05 -13.11 25.37
CA LEU A 80 23.17 -11.98 24.45
C LEU A 80 24.40 -12.12 23.54
N LEU A 81 25.57 -12.50 24.10
CA LEU A 81 26.77 -12.75 23.31
C LEU A 81 26.59 -13.89 22.29
N LYS A 82 25.96 -15.00 22.72
CA LYS A 82 25.67 -16.12 21.83
C LYS A 82 24.74 -15.68 20.69
N ALA A 83 23.67 -14.96 21.02
CA ALA A 83 22.75 -14.41 20.02
C ALA A 83 23.46 -13.44 19.06
N GLN A 84 24.35 -12.58 19.60
CA GLN A 84 25.15 -11.66 18.78
C GLN A 84 25.96 -12.40 17.72
N LEU A 85 26.71 -13.44 18.13
CA LEU A 85 27.52 -14.26 17.21
C LEU A 85 26.67 -14.93 16.12
N GLN A 86 25.49 -15.44 16.50
CA GLN A 86 24.59 -16.10 15.54
C GLN A 86 23.99 -15.10 14.55
N VAL A 87 23.57 -13.94 15.02
CA VAL A 87 23.00 -12.90 14.17
C VAL A 87 24.07 -12.28 13.28
N ASP A 88 25.30 -12.08 13.79
CA ASP A 88 26.40 -11.54 12.99
C ASP A 88 26.80 -12.48 11.84
N LYS A 89 26.77 -13.80 12.08
CA LYS A 89 26.97 -14.77 11.00
C LYS A 89 25.87 -14.64 9.95
N LEU A 90 24.60 -14.54 10.37
CA LEU A 90 23.48 -14.32 9.45
C LEU A 90 23.62 -13.00 8.67
N VAL A 91 24.10 -11.93 9.29
CA VAL A 91 24.36 -10.65 8.62
C VAL A 91 25.34 -10.83 7.45
N VAL A 92 26.41 -11.59 7.64
CA VAL A 92 27.37 -11.89 6.56
C VAL A 92 26.70 -12.65 5.41
N GLU A 93 25.87 -13.64 5.74
CA GLU A 93 25.11 -14.42 4.74
C GLU A 93 24.11 -13.52 3.98
N LEU A 94 23.37 -12.67 4.68
CA LEU A 94 22.40 -11.75 4.08
C LEU A 94 23.07 -10.68 3.21
N GLU A 95 24.23 -10.16 3.61
CA GLU A 95 24.98 -9.20 2.80
C GLU A 95 25.44 -9.80 1.45
N GLN A 96 25.71 -11.10 1.39
CA GLN A 96 26.03 -11.79 0.12
C GLN A 96 24.84 -11.85 -0.83
N THR A 97 23.61 -11.79 -0.32
CA THR A 97 22.37 -11.78 -1.12
C THR A 97 21.97 -10.37 -1.58
N ARG A 98 22.69 -9.33 -1.18
CA ARG A 98 22.39 -7.94 -1.55
C ARG A 98 22.43 -7.76 -3.05
N ASN A 99 21.31 -7.41 -3.64
CA ASN A 99 21.19 -7.04 -5.04
C ASN A 99 21.09 -5.50 -5.17
N LEU A 100 22.05 -4.90 -5.85
CA LEU A 100 22.10 -3.47 -6.15
C LEU A 100 21.93 -3.19 -7.66
N SER A 101 21.87 -4.23 -8.50
CA SER A 101 21.80 -4.07 -9.96
C SER A 101 20.39 -3.72 -10.46
N SER A 102 19.34 -4.02 -9.68
CA SER A 102 17.97 -3.73 -10.06
C SER A 102 17.62 -2.26 -9.81
N THR A 103 16.89 -1.67 -10.74
CA THR A 103 16.31 -0.33 -10.57
C THR A 103 14.81 -0.44 -10.38
N ILE A 104 14.38 -0.42 -9.13
CA ILE A 104 12.96 -0.51 -8.75
C ILE A 104 12.41 0.91 -8.54
N VAL A 105 11.29 1.18 -9.18
CA VAL A 105 10.56 2.45 -9.04
C VAL A 105 9.25 2.19 -8.32
N HIS A 106 8.91 3.06 -7.37
CA HIS A 106 7.58 3.12 -6.76
C HIS A 106 6.93 4.44 -7.18
N ILE A 107 5.81 4.36 -7.91
CA ILE A 107 4.97 5.50 -8.30
C ILE A 107 3.77 5.55 -7.36
N ASP A 108 3.40 6.77 -6.91
CA ASP A 108 2.29 7.01 -5.99
C ASP A 108 1.63 8.34 -6.35
N MET A 109 0.34 8.29 -6.74
CA MET A 109 -0.42 9.48 -7.13
C MET A 109 -0.68 10.39 -5.93
N ASP A 110 -0.47 11.68 -6.09
CA ASP A 110 -0.60 12.66 -5.00
C ASP A 110 -2.06 12.89 -4.61
N ALA A 111 -2.43 12.52 -3.39
CA ALA A 111 -3.78 12.66 -2.84
C ALA A 111 -4.90 12.19 -3.79
N PHE A 112 -4.71 11.05 -4.46
CA PHE A 112 -5.35 10.59 -5.69
C PHE A 112 -6.84 10.90 -5.81
N TYR A 113 -7.71 10.36 -4.95
CA TYR A 113 -9.16 10.60 -5.09
C TYR A 113 -9.52 12.08 -4.95
N ALA A 114 -8.87 12.79 -4.02
CA ALA A 114 -9.07 14.22 -3.86
C ALA A 114 -8.57 15.01 -5.07
N ALA A 115 -7.45 14.60 -5.67
CA ALA A 115 -6.91 15.22 -6.88
C ALA A 115 -7.84 15.03 -8.09
N VAL A 116 -8.43 13.85 -8.27
CA VAL A 116 -9.43 13.59 -9.31
C VAL A 116 -10.67 14.47 -9.12
N GLU A 117 -11.18 14.61 -7.89
CA GLU A 117 -12.34 15.47 -7.62
C GLU A 117 -12.03 16.96 -7.83
N MET A 118 -10.82 17.41 -7.49
CA MET A 118 -10.38 18.80 -7.74
C MET A 118 -10.13 19.09 -9.21
N ARG A 119 -9.71 18.09 -10.00
CA ARG A 119 -9.57 18.22 -11.45
C ARG A 119 -10.92 18.43 -12.12
N ASP A 120 -11.88 17.57 -11.79
CA ASP A 120 -13.21 17.55 -12.39
C ASP A 120 -14.09 18.70 -11.90
N ASN A 121 -13.83 19.24 -10.69
CA ASN A 121 -14.48 20.44 -10.14
C ASN A 121 -13.44 21.43 -9.63
N PRO A 122 -13.01 22.39 -10.47
CA PRO A 122 -11.99 23.38 -10.13
C PRO A 122 -12.29 24.24 -8.91
N GLU A 123 -13.56 24.44 -8.55
CA GLU A 123 -13.95 25.17 -7.33
C GLU A 123 -13.46 24.53 -6.03
N LEU A 124 -13.07 23.25 -6.08
CA LEU A 124 -12.54 22.51 -4.95
C LEU A 124 -11.03 22.70 -4.75
N LYS A 125 -10.30 23.23 -5.74
CA LYS A 125 -8.83 23.33 -5.72
C LYS A 125 -8.31 24.09 -4.50
N GLU A 126 -8.91 25.25 -4.23
CA GLU A 126 -8.47 26.14 -3.13
C GLU A 126 -9.12 25.82 -1.77
N LYS A 127 -9.97 24.79 -1.71
CA LYS A 127 -10.69 24.42 -0.49
C LYS A 127 -10.05 23.20 0.18
N PRO A 128 -10.04 23.11 1.52
CA PRO A 128 -9.75 21.86 2.19
C PRO A 128 -10.86 20.86 1.90
N ILE A 129 -10.48 19.77 1.21
CA ILE A 129 -11.41 18.69 0.87
C ILE A 129 -10.93 17.34 1.37
N ALA A 130 -11.88 16.45 1.61
CA ALA A 130 -11.64 15.03 1.83
C ALA A 130 -12.66 14.22 1.04
N VAL A 131 -12.27 13.04 0.60
CA VAL A 131 -13.17 12.11 -0.09
C VAL A 131 -13.56 11.00 0.88
N GLY A 132 -14.87 10.73 0.97
CA GLY A 132 -15.40 9.73 1.90
C GLY A 132 -16.77 10.10 2.44
N SER A 133 -16.98 9.85 3.73
CA SER A 133 -18.25 10.13 4.42
C SER A 133 -18.02 10.67 5.83
N MET A 134 -19.11 11.03 6.52
CA MET A 134 -19.03 11.39 7.94
C MET A 134 -18.54 10.24 8.83
N SER A 135 -18.66 8.99 8.37
CA SER A 135 -18.18 7.81 9.10
C SER A 135 -16.67 7.58 8.92
N MET A 136 -16.16 7.77 7.70
CA MET A 136 -14.74 7.53 7.38
C MET A 136 -14.33 8.29 6.11
N LEU A 137 -13.11 8.85 6.15
CA LEU A 137 -12.44 9.48 5.03
C LEU A 137 -11.45 8.51 4.38
N SER A 138 -11.48 8.40 3.06
CA SER A 138 -10.53 7.59 2.29
C SER A 138 -9.25 8.36 1.97
N THR A 139 -9.37 9.67 1.69
CA THR A 139 -8.21 10.55 1.48
C THR A 139 -8.55 12.00 1.79
N SER A 140 -7.53 12.86 1.80
CA SER A 140 -7.67 14.31 1.95
C SER A 140 -6.63 15.02 1.08
N ASN A 141 -6.96 16.23 0.59
CA ASN A 141 -5.99 17.07 -0.12
C ASN A 141 -4.99 17.72 0.83
N TYR A 142 -3.95 18.33 0.29
CA TYR A 142 -2.89 18.93 1.10
C TYR A 142 -3.38 20.12 1.93
N HIS A 143 -4.40 20.87 1.46
CA HIS A 143 -5.04 21.93 2.25
C HIS A 143 -5.69 21.38 3.53
N ALA A 144 -6.42 20.28 3.44
CA ALA A 144 -7.03 19.63 4.60
C ALA A 144 -5.99 19.00 5.54
N ARG A 145 -4.89 18.47 5.01
CA ARG A 145 -3.79 17.88 5.81
C ARG A 145 -3.13 18.90 6.74
N ARG A 146 -3.08 20.18 6.38
CA ARG A 146 -2.58 21.29 7.25
C ARG A 146 -3.37 21.45 8.55
N PHE A 147 -4.62 20.94 8.59
CA PHE A 147 -5.46 20.89 9.80
C PHE A 147 -5.38 19.55 10.53
N GLY A 148 -4.55 18.61 10.07
CA GLY A 148 -4.45 17.28 10.65
C GLY A 148 -5.50 16.28 10.11
N VAL A 149 -6.27 16.64 9.07
CA VAL A 149 -7.25 15.76 8.43
C VAL A 149 -6.54 14.71 7.57
N ARG A 150 -6.84 13.42 7.76
CA ARG A 150 -6.14 12.31 7.11
C ARG A 150 -7.07 11.14 6.74
N ALA A 151 -6.56 10.27 5.88
CA ALA A 151 -7.20 8.98 5.56
C ALA A 151 -7.47 8.15 6.84
N ALA A 152 -8.52 7.35 6.79
CA ALA A 152 -9.06 6.53 7.88
C ALA A 152 -9.52 7.32 9.13
N MET A 153 -9.68 8.63 9.01
CA MET A 153 -10.25 9.47 10.06
C MET A 153 -11.78 9.54 9.89
N PRO A 154 -12.57 9.45 10.97
CA PRO A 154 -13.99 9.76 10.91
C PRO A 154 -14.23 11.20 10.46
N GLY A 155 -15.17 11.41 9.51
CA GLY A 155 -15.49 12.72 8.96
C GLY A 155 -15.97 13.72 10.03
N PHE A 156 -16.70 13.25 11.06
CA PHE A 156 -17.13 14.12 12.15
C PHE A 156 -15.96 14.66 12.99
N ILE A 157 -14.85 13.90 13.14
CA ILE A 157 -13.62 14.37 13.78
C ILE A 157 -12.90 15.36 12.86
N ALA A 158 -12.81 15.02 11.56
CA ALA A 158 -12.20 15.89 10.56
C ALA A 158 -12.89 17.27 10.49
N LYS A 159 -14.23 17.31 10.60
CA LYS A 159 -15.00 18.56 10.69
C LYS A 159 -14.70 19.38 11.95
N LYS A 160 -14.35 18.75 13.07
CA LYS A 160 -13.90 19.46 14.28
C LYS A 160 -12.50 20.05 14.12
N LEU A 161 -11.61 19.37 13.41
CA LEU A 161 -10.27 19.85 13.08
C LEU A 161 -10.32 20.97 12.02
N CYS A 162 -11.16 20.83 11.03
CA CYS A 162 -11.35 21.75 9.92
C CYS A 162 -12.86 21.99 9.69
N PRO A 163 -13.49 22.98 10.35
CA PRO A 163 -14.93 23.23 10.26
C PRO A 163 -15.46 23.48 8.85
N HIS A 164 -14.64 24.09 7.99
CA HIS A 164 -14.95 24.39 6.58
C HIS A 164 -14.54 23.27 5.61
N LEU A 165 -14.14 22.10 6.11
CA LEU A 165 -13.82 20.94 5.28
C LEU A 165 -15.01 20.53 4.40
N THR A 166 -14.80 20.41 3.10
CA THR A 166 -15.78 19.80 2.18
C THR A 166 -15.52 18.29 2.09
N ILE A 167 -16.55 17.48 2.35
CA ILE A 167 -16.46 16.02 2.20
C ILE A 167 -17.20 15.64 0.92
N VAL A 168 -16.46 15.07 -0.03
CA VAL A 168 -16.97 14.60 -1.34
C VAL A 168 -17.22 13.09 -1.25
N PRO A 169 -18.37 12.59 -1.72
CA PRO A 169 -18.64 11.15 -1.76
C PRO A 169 -17.65 10.38 -2.63
N LEU A 170 -17.43 9.08 -2.31
CA LEU A 170 -16.59 8.18 -3.09
C LEU A 170 -17.22 7.86 -4.46
N ASN A 171 -16.39 7.84 -5.50
CA ASN A 171 -16.74 7.39 -6.85
C ASN A 171 -15.64 6.47 -7.41
N PHE A 172 -15.68 5.19 -7.04
CA PHE A 172 -14.66 4.22 -7.45
C PHE A 172 -14.61 3.96 -8.96
N GLU A 173 -15.74 4.11 -9.68
CA GLU A 173 -15.77 3.97 -11.13
C GLU A 173 -14.89 5.06 -11.79
N LYS A 174 -15.05 6.32 -11.35
CA LYS A 174 -14.24 7.46 -11.81
C LYS A 174 -12.75 7.21 -11.53
N TYR A 175 -12.41 6.85 -10.30
CA TYR A 175 -11.01 6.61 -9.91
C TYR A 175 -10.40 5.41 -10.64
N GLY A 176 -11.20 4.37 -10.90
CA GLY A 176 -10.79 3.21 -11.67
C GLY A 176 -10.43 3.57 -13.12
N LYS A 177 -11.20 4.46 -13.78
CA LYS A 177 -10.92 4.94 -15.15
C LYS A 177 -9.57 5.68 -15.19
N VAL A 178 -9.34 6.62 -14.28
CA VAL A 178 -8.08 7.36 -14.21
C VAL A 178 -6.90 6.44 -13.87
N SER A 179 -7.09 5.50 -12.94
CA SER A 179 -6.07 4.49 -12.62
C SER A 179 -5.67 3.66 -13.84
N LYS A 180 -6.63 3.32 -14.71
CA LYS A 180 -6.37 2.59 -15.96
C LYS A 180 -5.48 3.41 -16.91
N GLU A 181 -5.76 4.70 -17.09
CA GLU A 181 -4.94 5.60 -17.91
C GLU A 181 -3.49 5.70 -17.40
N VAL A 182 -3.31 5.77 -16.09
CA VAL A 182 -1.97 5.74 -15.48
C VAL A 182 -1.27 4.40 -15.74
N ARG A 183 -1.97 3.27 -15.55
CA ARG A 183 -1.41 1.93 -15.76
C ARG A 183 -1.00 1.67 -17.20
N GLU A 184 -1.72 2.22 -18.18
CA GLU A 184 -1.35 2.15 -19.59
C GLU A 184 0.04 2.78 -19.85
N ILE A 185 0.31 3.94 -19.21
CA ILE A 185 1.64 4.56 -19.29
C ILE A 185 2.70 3.69 -18.62
N LEU A 186 2.42 3.18 -17.40
CA LEU A 186 3.39 2.38 -16.65
C LEU A 186 3.78 1.09 -17.38
N ALA A 187 2.84 0.47 -18.10
CA ALA A 187 3.06 -0.76 -18.85
C ALA A 187 4.07 -0.62 -20.00
N GLU A 188 4.30 0.60 -20.51
CA GLU A 188 5.31 0.87 -21.54
C GLU A 188 6.75 0.82 -21.00
N TYR A 189 6.94 1.01 -19.69
CA TYR A 189 8.25 0.99 -19.02
C TYR A 189 8.54 -0.35 -18.35
N ASP A 190 7.51 -1.03 -17.88
CA ASP A 190 7.57 -2.39 -17.34
C ASP A 190 6.25 -3.11 -17.60
N PRO A 191 6.17 -4.00 -18.61
CA PRO A 191 4.94 -4.78 -18.88
C PRO A 191 4.51 -5.66 -17.71
N ASN A 192 5.42 -5.94 -16.77
CA ASN A 192 5.19 -6.76 -15.59
C ASN A 192 5.06 -5.93 -14.31
N PHE A 193 4.83 -4.62 -14.41
CA PHE A 193 4.66 -3.76 -13.25
C PHE A 193 3.62 -4.32 -12.27
N MET A 194 3.81 -4.06 -10.98
CA MET A 194 2.96 -4.57 -9.91
C MET A 194 2.09 -3.44 -9.31
N PRO A 195 0.80 -3.35 -9.65
CA PRO A 195 -0.11 -2.40 -9.03
C PRO A 195 -0.43 -2.83 -7.59
N MET A 196 -0.33 -1.91 -6.63
CA MET A 196 -0.66 -2.16 -5.22
C MET A 196 -2.05 -1.66 -4.84
N GLY A 197 -2.60 -0.76 -5.63
CA GLY A 197 -3.91 -0.15 -5.45
C GLY A 197 -4.34 0.56 -6.74
N LEU A 198 -5.23 1.54 -6.63
CA LEU A 198 -5.60 2.39 -7.76
C LEU A 198 -4.59 3.51 -8.02
N ASP A 199 -3.79 3.86 -7.01
CA ASP A 199 -2.94 5.03 -6.95
C ASP A 199 -1.45 4.75 -6.79
N GLU A 200 -1.06 3.49 -6.59
CA GLU A 200 0.36 3.14 -6.42
C GLU A 200 0.76 1.87 -7.16
N ALA A 201 1.98 1.85 -7.67
CA ALA A 201 2.55 0.70 -8.37
C ALA A 201 4.07 0.63 -8.22
N TYR A 202 4.61 -0.59 -8.33
CA TYR A 202 6.04 -0.83 -8.48
C TYR A 202 6.37 -1.22 -9.92
N LEU A 203 7.50 -0.72 -10.42
CA LEU A 203 8.07 -1.07 -11.71
C LEU A 203 9.52 -1.53 -11.51
N ASN A 204 9.96 -2.47 -12.32
CA ASN A 204 11.39 -2.77 -12.50
C ASN A 204 11.81 -2.24 -13.87
N ILE A 205 12.48 -1.10 -13.89
CA ILE A 205 12.90 -0.45 -15.13
C ILE A 205 14.33 -0.80 -15.56
N THR A 206 14.93 -1.84 -14.99
CA THR A 206 16.33 -2.21 -15.27
C THR A 206 16.54 -2.48 -16.76
N GLU A 207 15.74 -3.37 -17.34
CA GLU A 207 15.80 -3.71 -18.79
C GLU A 207 15.50 -2.50 -19.67
N HIS A 208 14.47 -1.72 -19.31
CA HIS A 208 14.13 -0.48 -20.03
C HIS A 208 15.30 0.51 -20.07
N LEU A 209 16.05 0.65 -18.98
CA LEU A 209 17.22 1.54 -18.93
C LEU A 209 18.34 1.05 -19.87
N GLU A 210 18.58 -0.26 -19.93
CA GLU A 210 19.58 -0.86 -20.83
C GLU A 210 19.23 -0.62 -22.30
N GLU A 211 17.98 -0.86 -22.69
CA GLU A 211 17.49 -0.58 -24.04
C GLU A 211 17.57 0.91 -24.38
N ARG A 212 17.19 1.77 -23.43
CA ARG A 212 17.12 3.22 -23.60
C ARG A 212 18.46 3.89 -23.87
N LEU A 213 19.56 3.31 -23.44
CA LEU A 213 20.91 3.84 -23.74
C LEU A 213 21.14 4.05 -25.24
N ASN A 214 20.50 3.20 -26.06
CA ASN A 214 20.62 3.25 -27.52
C ASN A 214 19.48 4.00 -28.22
N TRP A 215 18.54 4.59 -27.47
CA TRP A 215 17.41 5.29 -28.06
C TRP A 215 17.83 6.67 -28.60
N PRO A 216 17.42 7.03 -29.84
CA PRO A 216 17.58 8.37 -30.35
C PRO A 216 16.75 9.38 -29.54
N GLU A 217 17.10 10.65 -29.63
CA GLU A 217 16.39 11.72 -28.93
C GLU A 217 14.90 11.80 -29.31
N ASP A 218 14.57 11.57 -30.57
CA ASP A 218 13.17 11.63 -31.03
C ASP A 218 12.27 10.63 -30.31
N ARG A 219 12.81 9.45 -29.94
CA ARG A 219 12.06 8.45 -29.16
C ARG A 219 11.88 8.86 -27.69
N ARG A 220 12.67 9.81 -27.20
CA ARG A 220 12.65 10.35 -25.85
C ARG A 220 12.08 11.77 -25.76
N ARG A 221 11.50 12.26 -26.89
CA ARG A 221 10.89 13.58 -27.04
C ARG A 221 9.39 13.49 -26.85
N PHE A 222 8.85 14.32 -25.97
CA PHE A 222 7.42 14.42 -25.70
C PHE A 222 6.97 15.88 -25.84
N PHE A 223 5.76 16.06 -26.35
CA PHE A 223 5.18 17.37 -26.57
C PHE A 223 4.25 17.75 -25.42
N PHE A 224 4.22 19.02 -25.06
CA PHE A 224 3.23 19.54 -24.12
C PHE A 224 1.85 19.49 -24.77
N ASN A 225 0.85 19.10 -23.98
CA ASN A 225 -0.54 19.13 -24.45
C ASN A 225 -1.01 20.59 -24.43
N THR A 226 -1.07 21.23 -25.62
CA THR A 226 -1.43 22.64 -25.77
C THR A 226 -2.92 22.93 -25.51
N GLU A 227 -3.75 21.88 -25.40
CA GLU A 227 -5.19 22.04 -25.09
C GLU A 227 -5.47 22.36 -23.60
N ASN A 228 -4.45 22.24 -22.72
CA ASN A 228 -4.56 22.57 -21.30
C ASN A 228 -3.38 23.43 -20.83
N PRO A 229 -3.42 24.75 -20.95
CA PRO A 229 -2.43 25.61 -20.32
C PRO A 229 -2.59 25.51 -18.80
N THR A 230 -1.82 24.61 -18.15
CA THR A 230 -1.60 24.70 -16.70
C THR A 230 -0.90 26.02 -16.46
N GLY A 231 -1.60 26.96 -15.80
CA GLY A 231 -1.07 28.25 -15.45
C GLY A 231 0.21 28.12 -14.64
N VAL A 232 1.32 28.29 -15.32
CA VAL A 232 2.55 28.75 -14.68
C VAL A 232 2.40 30.26 -14.67
N ASP A 233 2.05 30.83 -13.51
CA ASP A 233 2.07 32.25 -13.26
C ASP A 233 3.46 32.79 -13.65
N LYS A 234 3.48 33.52 -14.77
CA LYS A 234 4.59 34.38 -15.17
C LYS A 234 4.52 35.73 -14.44
N ASP A 235 4.47 35.69 -13.12
CA ASP A 235 4.58 36.90 -12.31
C ASP A 235 5.52 36.61 -11.14
N ASP A 236 6.82 36.70 -11.41
CA ASP A 236 7.85 37.10 -10.45
C ASP A 236 9.23 37.22 -11.13
N MET A 237 9.33 38.13 -12.11
CA MET A 237 10.59 38.75 -12.49
C MET A 237 10.31 40.07 -13.21
N ASN A 238 10.02 41.11 -12.44
CA ASN A 238 10.29 42.45 -12.88
C ASN A 238 10.49 43.41 -11.70
N MET A 239 11.73 43.61 -11.36
CA MET A 239 12.10 44.83 -10.67
C MET A 239 13.45 45.34 -11.23
N SER A 240 13.38 46.58 -11.73
CA SER A 240 14.46 47.53 -12.11
C SER A 240 15.18 47.21 -13.45
N ASP A 241 15.06 48.03 -14.48
CA ASP A 241 15.57 49.39 -14.61
C ASP A 241 15.06 50.05 -15.90
N LYS A 242 14.66 51.28 -15.73
CA LYS A 242 14.38 52.24 -16.80
C LYS A 242 15.68 52.66 -17.46
N PHE A 243 15.73 52.76 -18.81
CA PHE A 243 16.24 53.93 -19.47
C PHE A 243 15.85 53.98 -20.97
N ASN A 244 15.59 55.20 -21.41
CA ASN A 244 15.06 55.85 -22.57
C ASN A 244 15.58 55.50 -23.96
N GLU A 245 14.62 55.67 -24.91
CA GLU A 245 14.64 56.49 -26.14
C GLU A 245 15.53 56.09 -27.33
N GLY A 246 14.89 56.07 -28.50
CA GLY A 246 15.54 56.27 -29.79
C GLY A 246 14.73 55.78 -30.99
N GLU A 247 13.91 56.67 -31.56
CA GLU A 247 13.28 56.56 -32.89
C GLU A 247 14.30 56.36 -34.01
N CYS A 248 14.00 55.58 -35.05
CA CYS A 248 13.97 56.12 -36.44
C CYS A 248 13.56 55.07 -37.48
N SER A 249 12.61 55.45 -38.21
CA SER A 249 12.09 55.23 -39.57
C SER A 249 12.84 54.40 -40.60
N SER A 250 11.99 53.76 -41.40
CA SER A 250 11.88 53.68 -42.87
C SER A 250 11.93 52.29 -43.51
N SER A 251 10.87 52.04 -44.26
CA SER A 251 10.53 50.93 -45.18
C SER A 251 11.43 50.92 -46.45
N PRO A 252 11.15 50.07 -47.46
CA PRO A 252 10.81 48.65 -47.54
C PRO A 252 11.70 47.96 -48.58
N VAL A 253 11.82 46.62 -48.57
CA VAL A 253 12.14 45.83 -49.78
C VAL A 253 11.46 44.48 -49.72
N LEU A 254 10.69 44.21 -50.74
CA LEU A 254 10.12 42.92 -51.12
C LEU A 254 11.19 41.84 -51.33
N PHE A 255 11.02 40.72 -50.67
CA PHE A 255 11.29 39.39 -51.27
C PHE A 255 10.41 38.36 -50.53
N GLU A 256 9.47 37.77 -51.26
CA GLU A 256 8.78 36.55 -50.87
C GLU A 256 9.80 35.42 -50.83
N ASP A 257 9.97 34.80 -49.68
CA ASP A 257 10.68 33.56 -49.59
C ASP A 257 9.89 32.59 -48.69
N ASN A 258 9.68 31.38 -49.22
CA ASN A 258 8.97 30.25 -48.63
C ASN A 258 9.57 29.79 -47.29
N THR A 259 9.20 30.42 -46.21
CA THR A 259 9.64 30.02 -44.84
C THR A 259 8.51 29.50 -43.96
N SER A 260 7.34 29.20 -44.51
CA SER A 260 6.21 28.68 -43.72
C SER A 260 6.49 27.29 -43.11
N HIS A 261 7.29 26.45 -43.76
CA HIS A 261 7.66 25.13 -43.23
C HIS A 261 8.75 25.18 -42.16
N LEU A 262 9.63 26.17 -42.16
CA LEU A 262 10.68 26.33 -41.13
C LEU A 262 10.15 26.95 -39.84
N LYS A 263 9.18 27.88 -39.93
CA LYS A 263 8.53 28.47 -38.76
C LYS A 263 7.62 27.46 -38.01
N GLN A 264 6.93 26.56 -38.74
CA GLN A 264 6.17 25.48 -38.09
C GLN A 264 7.08 24.46 -37.38
N ARG A 265 8.28 24.20 -37.95
CA ARG A 265 9.24 23.26 -37.34
C ARG A 265 9.95 23.85 -36.11
N SER A 266 10.21 25.17 -36.09
CA SER A 266 10.78 25.86 -34.91
C SER A 266 9.77 26.02 -33.76
N GLN A 267 8.49 26.35 -34.07
CA GLN A 267 7.43 26.40 -33.04
C GLN A 267 7.10 25.03 -32.46
N SER A 268 7.23 23.94 -33.21
CA SER A 268 7.02 22.58 -32.71
C SER A 268 8.15 22.08 -31.80
N VAL A 269 9.35 22.64 -31.91
CA VAL A 269 10.50 22.31 -31.04
C VAL A 269 10.42 23.06 -29.71
N GLU A 270 9.87 24.26 -29.66
CA GLU A 270 9.69 25.04 -28.44
C GLU A 270 8.67 24.44 -27.47
N ASN A 271 7.72 23.61 -27.95
CA ASN A 271 6.70 22.96 -27.12
C ASN A 271 7.00 21.48 -26.84
N SER A 272 8.25 21.08 -26.80
CA SER A 272 8.64 19.69 -26.49
C SER A 272 9.73 19.61 -25.43
N VAL A 273 9.79 18.49 -24.75
CA VAL A 273 10.83 18.12 -23.78
C VAL A 273 11.49 16.82 -24.19
N VAL A 274 12.83 16.76 -24.09
CA VAL A 274 13.62 15.55 -24.34
C VAL A 274 14.15 15.05 -23.00
N PHE A 275 13.84 13.81 -22.64
CA PHE A 275 14.33 13.19 -21.42
C PHE A 275 15.63 12.42 -21.67
N GLY A 276 16.53 12.42 -20.69
CA GLY A 276 17.79 11.69 -20.73
C GLY A 276 17.60 10.17 -20.60
N THR A 277 18.72 9.47 -20.43
CA THR A 277 18.77 8.00 -20.34
C THR A 277 18.94 7.50 -18.90
N SER A 278 19.14 8.40 -17.93
CA SER A 278 19.25 8.00 -16.51
C SER A 278 17.93 7.59 -15.90
N ALA A 279 17.98 6.82 -14.80
CA ALA A 279 16.78 6.40 -14.08
C ALA A 279 15.93 7.59 -13.60
N GLU A 280 16.57 8.70 -13.20
CA GLU A 280 15.87 9.92 -12.79
C GLU A 280 15.13 10.57 -13.95
N GLU A 281 15.73 10.58 -15.14
CA GLU A 281 15.10 11.16 -16.34
C GLU A 281 13.95 10.30 -16.86
N VAL A 282 14.08 8.96 -16.78
CA VAL A 282 12.97 8.03 -17.09
C VAL A 282 11.79 8.27 -16.15
N VAL A 283 12.05 8.38 -14.85
CA VAL A 283 10.97 8.61 -13.86
C VAL A 283 10.37 10.00 -13.99
N LYS A 284 11.15 10.99 -14.36
CA LYS A 284 10.65 12.34 -14.71
C LYS A 284 9.71 12.28 -15.92
N GLU A 285 10.09 11.52 -16.95
CA GLU A 285 9.25 11.27 -18.14
C GLU A 285 7.93 10.56 -17.76
N ILE A 286 7.98 9.50 -16.95
CA ILE A 286 6.78 8.81 -16.47
C ILE A 286 5.84 9.81 -15.78
N ARG A 287 6.35 10.60 -14.84
CA ARG A 287 5.57 11.58 -14.09
C ARG A 287 5.01 12.68 -15.01
N PHE A 288 5.81 13.18 -15.93
CA PHE A 288 5.38 14.13 -16.95
C PHE A 288 4.25 13.56 -17.81
N ARG A 289 4.37 12.35 -18.32
CA ARG A 289 3.34 11.70 -19.14
C ARG A 289 2.04 11.47 -18.38
N ILE A 290 2.14 11.08 -17.10
CA ILE A 290 0.97 10.96 -16.22
C ILE A 290 0.27 12.33 -16.10
N GLU A 291 1.01 13.40 -15.84
CA GLU A 291 0.47 14.75 -15.70
C GLU A 291 -0.15 15.25 -17.01
N GLN A 292 0.50 15.05 -18.15
CA GLN A 292 -0.04 15.44 -19.47
C GLN A 292 -1.33 14.67 -19.83
N LYS A 293 -1.42 13.37 -19.51
CA LYS A 293 -2.58 12.54 -19.83
C LYS A 293 -3.74 12.74 -18.85
N THR A 294 -3.45 12.86 -17.56
CA THR A 294 -4.48 12.82 -16.51
C THR A 294 -4.72 14.17 -15.82
N GLN A 295 -3.86 15.17 -16.02
CA GLN A 295 -3.82 16.45 -15.27
C GLN A 295 -3.65 16.26 -13.76
N LEU A 296 -3.05 15.13 -13.35
CA LEU A 296 -2.76 14.78 -11.96
C LEU A 296 -1.27 14.56 -11.78
N THR A 297 -0.76 14.88 -10.59
CA THR A 297 0.65 14.68 -10.26
C THR A 297 0.88 13.34 -9.57
N ALA A 298 2.08 12.81 -9.75
CA ALA A 298 2.59 11.63 -9.08
C ALA A 298 3.93 11.90 -8.42
N SER A 299 4.19 11.25 -7.31
CA SER A 299 5.49 11.21 -6.66
C SER A 299 6.14 9.86 -6.84
N ALA A 300 7.48 9.82 -6.90
CA ALA A 300 8.22 8.61 -7.19
C ALA A 300 9.41 8.38 -6.28
N GLY A 301 9.74 7.11 -6.07
CA GLY A 301 10.95 6.66 -5.40
C GLY A 301 11.72 5.68 -6.27
N ILE A 302 13.02 5.85 -6.38
CA ILE A 302 13.93 5.04 -7.19
C ILE A 302 14.96 4.41 -6.25
N ALA A 303 15.05 3.09 -6.22
CA ALA A 303 15.95 2.38 -5.32
C ALA A 303 16.24 0.95 -5.80
N PRO A 304 17.23 0.25 -5.19
CA PRO A 304 17.56 -1.12 -5.58
C PRO A 304 16.50 -2.17 -5.25
N ASN A 305 15.52 -1.87 -4.38
CA ASN A 305 14.47 -2.81 -3.99
C ASN A 305 13.15 -2.10 -3.67
N THR A 306 12.07 -2.88 -3.56
CA THR A 306 10.71 -2.37 -3.35
C THR A 306 10.53 -1.60 -2.04
N MET A 307 11.16 -2.07 -0.94
CA MET A 307 11.06 -1.41 0.37
C MET A 307 11.66 0.00 0.33
N LEU A 308 12.87 0.13 -0.19
CA LEU A 308 13.57 1.41 -0.32
C LEU A 308 12.83 2.33 -1.30
N ALA A 309 12.39 1.82 -2.45
CA ALA A 309 11.65 2.60 -3.44
C ALA A 309 10.38 3.24 -2.85
N LYS A 310 9.62 2.48 -2.02
CA LYS A 310 8.43 3.03 -1.35
C LYS A 310 8.78 4.11 -0.33
N MET A 311 9.85 3.94 0.43
CA MET A 311 10.29 4.98 1.37
C MET A 311 10.76 6.25 0.65
N CYS A 312 11.43 6.08 -0.49
CA CYS A 312 11.87 7.20 -1.34
C CYS A 312 10.70 7.99 -1.91
N SER A 313 9.62 7.33 -2.33
CA SER A 313 8.46 8.00 -2.95
C SER A 313 7.75 8.99 -2.03
N ASP A 314 7.89 8.83 -0.70
CA ASP A 314 7.29 9.73 0.30
C ASP A 314 8.17 10.96 0.63
N ARG A 315 9.45 10.99 0.17
CA ARG A 315 10.40 11.98 0.65
C ARG A 315 10.15 13.39 0.10
N ASN A 316 9.85 13.46 -1.19
CA ASN A 316 9.66 14.72 -1.91
C ASN A 316 8.21 14.92 -2.39
N LYS A 317 7.20 14.41 -1.64
CA LYS A 317 5.78 14.66 -1.93
C LYS A 317 5.36 16.09 -1.58
N PRO A 318 4.45 16.71 -2.37
CA PRO A 318 3.87 16.24 -3.62
C PRO A 318 4.74 16.53 -4.84
N ASN A 319 4.42 15.91 -5.97
CA ASN A 319 5.00 16.12 -7.30
C ASN A 319 6.53 16.11 -7.31
N GLY A 320 7.13 15.14 -6.63
CA GLY A 320 8.57 15.01 -6.50
C GLY A 320 9.06 13.58 -6.68
N GLN A 321 10.37 13.43 -6.80
CA GLN A 321 11.00 12.12 -6.83
C GLN A 321 12.28 12.13 -5.99
N TYR A 322 12.67 10.95 -5.51
CA TYR A 322 13.91 10.76 -4.76
C TYR A 322 14.56 9.44 -5.18
N ARG A 323 15.88 9.44 -5.34
CA ARG A 323 16.68 8.25 -5.68
C ARG A 323 17.70 7.95 -4.59
N ILE A 324 17.86 6.67 -4.28
CA ILE A 324 19.02 6.12 -3.58
C ILE A 324 19.94 5.55 -4.66
N THR A 325 21.21 5.98 -4.69
CA THR A 325 22.20 5.38 -5.59
C THR A 325 22.40 3.90 -5.25
N PRO A 326 22.67 3.02 -6.25
CA PRO A 326 22.79 1.58 -6.04
C PRO A 326 24.14 1.21 -5.40
N GLU A 327 24.43 1.84 -4.28
CA GLU A 327 25.63 1.66 -3.48
C GLU A 327 25.25 1.27 -2.05
N ARG A 328 25.97 0.29 -1.49
CA ARG A 328 25.72 -0.18 -0.12
C ARG A 328 25.75 0.97 0.89
N GLN A 329 26.75 1.84 0.78
CA GLN A 329 26.91 2.96 1.72
C GLN A 329 25.76 3.95 1.62
N ALA A 330 25.32 4.31 0.41
CA ALA A 330 24.18 5.21 0.20
C ALA A 330 22.87 4.66 0.80
N VAL A 331 22.66 3.35 0.69
CA VAL A 331 21.51 2.66 1.34
C VAL A 331 21.59 2.78 2.86
N LEU A 332 22.75 2.51 3.45
CA LEU A 332 22.92 2.58 4.91
C LEU A 332 22.83 4.02 5.43
N ASP A 333 23.37 5.00 4.70
CA ASP A 333 23.27 6.42 5.05
C ASP A 333 21.82 6.93 4.99
N PHE A 334 21.05 6.48 4.00
CA PHE A 334 19.62 6.77 3.92
C PHE A 334 18.84 6.24 5.14
N LEU A 335 19.19 5.05 5.62
CA LEU A 335 18.51 4.39 6.74
C LEU A 335 18.97 4.88 8.11
N LYS A 336 20.17 5.46 8.20
CA LYS A 336 20.83 5.77 9.47
C LYS A 336 19.93 6.46 10.47
N ASP A 337 19.33 7.57 10.08
CA ASP A 337 18.49 8.41 10.94
C ASP A 337 16.99 8.29 10.59
N LEU A 338 16.63 7.31 9.73
CA LEU A 338 15.26 7.14 9.29
C LEU A 338 14.40 6.58 10.44
N PRO A 339 13.33 7.28 10.84
CA PRO A 339 12.40 6.76 11.84
C PRO A 339 11.80 5.42 11.40
N ILE A 340 11.78 4.42 12.29
CA ILE A 340 11.23 3.08 12.01
C ILE A 340 9.78 3.14 11.51
N ARG A 341 9.03 4.17 11.89
CA ARG A 341 7.64 4.36 11.47
C ARG A 341 7.48 4.68 9.98
N LYS A 342 8.53 5.16 9.30
CA LYS A 342 8.56 5.40 7.86
C LYS A 342 8.68 4.10 7.06
N VAL A 343 9.10 3.02 7.69
CA VAL A 343 9.31 1.72 7.04
C VAL A 343 7.96 1.02 6.78
N PRO A 344 7.68 0.60 5.53
CA PRO A 344 6.51 -0.21 5.21
C PRO A 344 6.45 -1.49 6.06
N GLY A 345 5.30 -1.77 6.68
CA GLY A 345 5.12 -2.92 7.55
C GLY A 345 5.35 -2.64 9.05
N ILE A 346 6.00 -1.54 9.43
CA ILE A 346 6.07 -1.12 10.84
C ILE A 346 4.85 -0.25 11.18
N GLY A 347 3.85 -0.90 11.79
CA GLY A 347 2.62 -0.25 12.26
C GLY A 347 2.76 0.34 13.67
N LYS A 348 1.71 1.04 14.15
CA LYS A 348 1.69 1.71 15.47
C LYS A 348 2.04 0.77 16.64
N VAL A 349 1.58 -0.49 16.59
CA VAL A 349 1.85 -1.48 17.65
C VAL A 349 3.33 -1.88 17.67
N THR A 350 3.89 -2.20 16.52
CA THR A 350 5.31 -2.55 16.38
C THR A 350 6.20 -1.38 16.78
N GLU A 351 5.88 -0.17 16.33
CA GLU A 351 6.55 1.06 16.73
C GLU A 351 6.56 1.24 18.26
N LYS A 352 5.39 1.07 18.92
CA LYS A 352 5.28 1.20 20.37
C LYS A 352 6.13 0.16 21.12
N MET A 353 6.16 -1.08 20.64
CA MET A 353 7.00 -2.14 21.21
C MET A 353 8.49 -1.85 21.04
N LEU A 354 8.92 -1.41 19.85
CA LEU A 354 10.32 -1.07 19.59
C LEU A 354 10.76 0.17 20.39
N LYS A 355 9.91 1.19 20.50
CA LYS A 355 10.17 2.37 21.35
C LYS A 355 10.35 2.02 22.83
N ALA A 356 9.62 1.03 23.35
CA ALA A 356 9.81 0.54 24.72
C ALA A 356 11.20 -0.09 24.94
N LEU A 357 11.86 -0.54 23.87
CA LEU A 357 13.25 -1.03 23.90
C LEU A 357 14.28 0.08 23.61
N GLY A 358 13.84 1.32 23.40
CA GLY A 358 14.71 2.45 23.04
C GLY A 358 15.03 2.53 21.55
N ILE A 359 14.26 1.84 20.69
CA ILE A 359 14.49 1.79 19.22
C ILE A 359 13.51 2.72 18.53
N VAL A 360 14.02 3.79 17.88
CA VAL A 360 13.24 4.80 17.15
C VAL A 360 13.71 4.98 15.69
N THR A 361 14.95 4.60 15.39
CA THR A 361 15.55 4.68 14.04
C THR A 361 15.91 3.30 13.48
N CYS A 362 16.14 3.23 12.16
CA CYS A 362 16.54 1.98 11.52
C CYS A 362 17.95 1.53 11.91
N SER A 363 18.88 2.45 12.23
CA SER A 363 20.21 2.10 12.74
C SER A 363 20.14 1.44 14.13
N GLU A 364 19.21 1.85 14.99
CA GLU A 364 19.02 1.24 16.30
C GLU A 364 18.44 -0.18 16.21
N LEU A 365 17.69 -0.52 15.15
CA LEU A 365 17.31 -1.91 14.86
C LEU A 365 18.56 -2.79 14.71
N TYR A 366 19.55 -2.30 13.96
CA TYR A 366 20.81 -3.03 13.76
C TYR A 366 21.61 -3.15 15.06
N GLN A 367 21.71 -2.06 15.83
CA GLN A 367 22.45 -2.06 17.11
C GLN A 367 21.86 -3.04 18.10
N GLN A 368 20.54 -3.20 18.12
CA GLN A 368 19.81 -4.09 19.03
C GLN A 368 19.50 -5.47 18.42
N ARG A 369 20.12 -5.87 17.30
CA ARG A 369 19.79 -7.09 16.55
C ARG A 369 19.82 -8.38 17.37
N ALA A 370 20.82 -8.50 18.26
CA ALA A 370 20.93 -9.65 19.17
C ALA A 370 19.77 -9.71 20.19
N LEU A 371 19.41 -8.58 20.79
CA LEU A 371 18.30 -8.48 21.70
C LEU A 371 16.97 -8.77 21.00
N LEU A 372 16.77 -8.25 19.80
CA LEU A 372 15.57 -8.47 19.00
C LEU A 372 15.39 -9.95 18.65
N SER A 373 16.48 -10.68 18.37
CA SER A 373 16.41 -12.13 18.07
C SER A 373 15.95 -12.96 19.27
N LEU A 374 16.17 -12.49 20.50
CA LEU A 374 15.75 -13.16 21.74
C LEU A 374 14.31 -12.80 22.17
N LEU A 375 13.81 -11.63 21.78
CA LEU A 375 12.53 -11.10 22.24
C LEU A 375 11.38 -11.26 21.24
N PHE A 376 11.67 -11.38 19.96
CA PHE A 376 10.65 -11.45 18.90
C PHE A 376 10.64 -12.81 18.21
N SER A 377 9.54 -13.11 17.50
CA SER A 377 9.48 -14.31 16.67
C SER A 377 10.51 -14.25 15.54
N GLU A 378 10.95 -15.40 15.04
CA GLU A 378 11.95 -15.51 13.99
C GLU A 378 11.60 -14.66 12.76
N ILE A 379 10.36 -14.69 12.30
CA ILE A 379 9.88 -13.89 11.17
C ILE A 379 10.02 -12.39 11.47
N SER A 380 9.69 -11.95 12.69
CA SER A 380 9.71 -10.53 13.04
C SER A 380 11.13 -9.98 13.16
N TRP A 381 12.01 -10.65 13.89
CA TRP A 381 13.36 -10.13 14.08
C TRP A 381 14.22 -10.23 12.81
N ARG A 382 14.02 -11.26 11.97
CA ARG A 382 14.66 -11.32 10.65
C ARG A 382 14.21 -10.16 9.76
N ASN A 383 12.91 -9.86 9.73
CA ASN A 383 12.41 -8.70 8.99
C ASN A 383 12.99 -7.37 9.52
N PHE A 384 13.19 -7.23 10.83
CA PHE A 384 13.86 -6.05 11.41
C PHE A 384 15.34 -5.98 10.99
N LEU A 385 16.00 -7.11 10.90
CA LEU A 385 17.37 -7.21 10.42
C LEU A 385 17.47 -6.80 8.95
N ASP A 386 16.60 -7.35 8.09
CA ASP A 386 16.53 -6.98 6.66
C ASP A 386 16.30 -5.47 6.50
N ILE A 387 15.37 -4.89 7.26
CA ILE A 387 15.10 -3.45 7.28
C ILE A 387 16.37 -2.67 7.64
N SER A 388 17.07 -3.07 8.69
CA SER A 388 18.25 -2.36 9.19
C SER A 388 19.44 -2.41 8.21
N LEU A 389 19.49 -3.46 7.39
CA LEU A 389 20.48 -3.63 6.31
C LEU A 389 20.02 -3.01 4.98
N GLY A 390 18.78 -2.56 4.87
CA GLY A 390 18.21 -2.06 3.62
C GLY A 390 17.98 -3.15 2.58
N LEU A 391 17.78 -4.39 3.01
CA LEU A 391 17.49 -5.53 2.14
C LEU A 391 15.99 -5.62 1.88
N GLY A 392 15.62 -5.99 0.67
CA GLY A 392 14.22 -6.12 0.27
C GLY A 392 14.08 -6.86 -1.05
N SER A 393 12.83 -7.17 -1.44
CA SER A 393 12.57 -7.87 -2.70
C SER A 393 12.88 -6.98 -3.90
N THR A 394 13.53 -7.55 -4.90
CA THR A 394 13.72 -7.00 -6.24
C THR A 394 12.76 -7.66 -7.24
N HIS A 395 12.10 -8.73 -6.84
CA HIS A 395 11.16 -9.44 -7.67
C HIS A 395 9.76 -8.85 -7.51
N LEU A 396 9.15 -8.49 -8.64
CA LEU A 396 7.77 -8.02 -8.73
C LEU A 396 6.90 -9.19 -9.17
N GLU A 397 6.16 -9.76 -8.24
CA GLU A 397 5.15 -10.77 -8.59
C GLU A 397 3.88 -10.05 -9.05
N LYS A 398 3.43 -10.33 -10.28
CA LYS A 398 2.04 -10.04 -10.66
C LYS A 398 1.14 -10.72 -9.63
N ASP A 399 0.06 -10.06 -9.28
CA ASP A 399 -0.91 -10.54 -8.29
C ASP A 399 -1.02 -12.06 -8.33
N GLY A 400 -0.47 -12.72 -7.29
CA GLY A 400 -0.68 -14.15 -7.10
C GLY A 400 -2.18 -14.44 -7.05
N GLU A 401 -2.58 -15.66 -7.30
CA GLU A 401 -3.98 -16.08 -7.28
C GLU A 401 -4.71 -15.54 -6.05
N ARG A 402 -5.86 -14.92 -6.27
CA ARG A 402 -6.67 -14.37 -5.20
C ARG A 402 -7.09 -15.49 -4.25
N LYS A 403 -6.69 -15.40 -2.99
CA LYS A 403 -6.95 -16.43 -1.98
C LYS A 403 -8.33 -16.31 -1.33
N SER A 404 -8.93 -15.14 -1.32
CA SER A 404 -10.24 -14.90 -0.72
C SER A 404 -10.97 -13.73 -1.36
N MET A 405 -12.28 -13.77 -1.31
CA MET A 405 -13.17 -12.68 -1.69
C MET A 405 -14.08 -12.35 -0.51
N SER A 406 -14.38 -11.07 -0.29
CA SER A 406 -15.17 -10.66 0.87
C SER A 406 -16.01 -9.45 0.59
N THR A 407 -17.19 -9.40 1.22
CA THR A 407 -18.05 -8.22 1.32
C THR A 407 -18.29 -7.87 2.79
N GLU A 408 -18.41 -6.60 3.11
CA GLU A 408 -18.59 -6.14 4.50
C GLU A 408 -19.41 -4.86 4.51
N ARG A 409 -20.39 -4.76 5.40
CA ARG A 409 -21.21 -3.56 5.59
C ARG A 409 -21.20 -3.10 7.05
N THR A 410 -21.00 -1.80 7.26
CA THR A 410 -21.10 -1.15 8.58
C THR A 410 -22.40 -0.33 8.67
N PHE A 411 -23.08 -0.42 9.79
CA PHE A 411 -24.38 0.22 10.05
C PHE A 411 -24.44 0.73 11.49
N SER A 412 -25.48 1.47 11.85
CA SER A 412 -25.61 2.02 13.21
C SER A 412 -25.78 0.93 14.26
N GLU A 413 -26.81 0.15 14.20
CA GLU A 413 -27.06 -1.03 15.04
C GLU A 413 -28.20 -1.86 14.46
N ILE A 414 -28.08 -3.18 14.49
CA ILE A 414 -29.15 -4.14 14.21
C ILE A 414 -29.23 -5.12 15.39
N ASN A 415 -30.42 -5.35 15.94
CA ASN A 415 -30.64 -6.20 17.10
C ASN A 415 -31.78 -7.25 16.93
N ARG A 416 -32.60 -7.16 15.85
CA ARG A 416 -33.59 -8.16 15.51
C ARG A 416 -32.97 -9.26 14.65
N ALA A 417 -33.26 -10.51 14.99
CA ALA A 417 -32.71 -11.66 14.27
C ALA A 417 -33.10 -11.66 12.79
N GLU A 418 -34.37 -11.30 12.48
CA GLU A 418 -34.88 -11.25 11.11
C GLU A 418 -34.10 -10.25 10.26
N ASP A 419 -33.80 -9.04 10.80
CA ASP A 419 -33.04 -8.01 10.12
C ASP A 419 -31.57 -8.44 9.90
N GLN A 420 -31.00 -9.19 10.86
CA GLN A 420 -29.67 -9.76 10.74
C GLN A 420 -29.60 -10.83 9.66
N TYR A 421 -30.59 -11.73 9.58
CA TYR A 421 -30.67 -12.73 8.50
C TYR A 421 -30.91 -12.09 7.13
N SER A 422 -31.75 -11.03 7.06
CA SER A 422 -31.97 -10.28 5.82
C SER A 422 -30.69 -9.64 5.31
N LEU A 423 -29.97 -8.93 6.18
CA LEU A 423 -28.66 -8.35 5.83
C LEU A 423 -27.62 -9.41 5.45
N CYS A 424 -27.59 -10.54 6.17
CA CYS A 424 -26.70 -11.65 5.83
C CYS A 424 -26.97 -12.15 4.41
N ARG A 425 -28.24 -12.32 4.02
CA ARG A 425 -28.61 -12.73 2.67
C ARG A 425 -28.23 -11.70 1.62
N GLU A 426 -28.42 -10.40 1.88
CA GLU A 426 -27.96 -9.34 0.96
C GLU A 426 -26.44 -9.40 0.72
N LEU A 427 -25.66 -9.58 1.79
CA LEU A 427 -24.19 -9.72 1.68
C LEU A 427 -23.79 -11.00 0.94
N CYS A 428 -24.54 -12.10 1.07
CA CYS A 428 -24.34 -13.31 0.30
C CYS A 428 -24.57 -13.07 -1.19
N ARG A 429 -25.62 -12.31 -1.53
CA ARG A 429 -25.93 -11.93 -2.92
C ARG A 429 -24.80 -11.08 -3.50
N ASP A 430 -24.38 -10.02 -2.80
CA ASP A 430 -23.27 -9.17 -3.23
C ASP A 430 -21.99 -9.99 -3.48
N LEU A 431 -21.67 -10.90 -2.55
CA LEU A 431 -20.48 -11.78 -2.66
C LEU A 431 -20.61 -12.76 -3.83
N ALA A 432 -21.78 -13.36 -4.03
CA ALA A 432 -22.03 -14.30 -5.12
C ALA A 432 -21.89 -13.62 -6.50
N GLN A 433 -22.39 -12.39 -6.64
CA GLN A 433 -22.25 -11.60 -7.88
C GLN A 433 -20.77 -11.31 -8.19
N GLU A 434 -19.98 -10.93 -7.19
CA GLU A 434 -18.54 -10.70 -7.36
C GLU A 434 -17.79 -11.99 -7.73
N LEU A 435 -18.14 -13.12 -7.08
CA LEU A 435 -17.55 -14.44 -7.39
C LEU A 435 -17.87 -14.87 -8.83
N GLN A 436 -19.13 -14.68 -9.26
CA GLN A 436 -19.56 -15.00 -10.61
C GLN A 436 -18.84 -14.15 -11.66
N LYS A 437 -18.71 -12.85 -11.41
CA LYS A 437 -18.00 -11.92 -12.29
C LYS A 437 -16.54 -12.32 -12.53
N GLU A 438 -15.88 -12.80 -11.50
CA GLU A 438 -14.47 -13.23 -11.55
C GLU A 438 -14.29 -14.73 -11.90
N GLY A 439 -15.40 -15.49 -12.06
CA GLY A 439 -15.37 -16.93 -12.31
C GLY A 439 -14.78 -17.75 -11.17
N LEU A 440 -14.94 -17.30 -9.92
CA LEU A 440 -14.33 -17.87 -8.73
C LEU A 440 -15.33 -18.67 -7.89
N LYS A 441 -14.82 -19.69 -7.18
CA LYS A 441 -15.57 -20.50 -6.22
C LYS A 441 -14.71 -20.77 -4.99
N GLY A 442 -15.35 -21.08 -3.86
CA GLY A 442 -14.61 -21.38 -2.64
C GLY A 442 -15.29 -22.40 -1.76
N LYS A 443 -14.58 -22.98 -0.80
CA LYS A 443 -15.11 -23.98 0.13
C LYS A 443 -15.33 -23.48 1.54
N THR A 444 -14.57 -22.48 1.98
CA THR A 444 -14.69 -21.97 3.34
C THR A 444 -15.44 -20.64 3.34
N VAL A 445 -16.57 -20.62 4.03
CA VAL A 445 -17.35 -19.39 4.29
C VAL A 445 -17.07 -18.93 5.71
N THR A 446 -16.67 -17.69 5.87
CA THR A 446 -16.40 -17.08 7.18
C THR A 446 -17.33 -15.89 7.41
N LEU A 447 -18.14 -15.99 8.46
CA LEU A 447 -18.96 -14.89 8.96
C LEU A 447 -18.13 -14.04 9.93
N LYS A 448 -18.10 -12.74 9.71
CA LYS A 448 -17.48 -11.74 10.57
C LYS A 448 -18.55 -10.83 11.16
N LEU A 449 -18.61 -10.75 12.46
CA LEU A 449 -19.54 -9.89 13.19
C LEU A 449 -18.76 -8.91 14.07
N LYS A 450 -19.20 -7.67 14.12
CA LYS A 450 -18.73 -6.70 15.10
C LYS A 450 -19.91 -6.23 15.93
N ASN A 451 -19.82 -6.43 17.23
CA ASN A 451 -20.88 -6.01 18.13
C ASN A 451 -20.83 -4.50 18.43
N VAL A 452 -21.81 -4.00 19.16
CA VAL A 452 -21.91 -2.59 19.53
C VAL A 452 -20.76 -2.09 20.42
N ASN A 453 -20.03 -3.00 21.07
CA ASN A 453 -18.82 -2.69 21.87
C ASN A 453 -17.53 -2.78 21.05
N PHE A 454 -17.62 -2.86 19.73
CA PHE A 454 -16.50 -2.99 18.77
C PHE A 454 -15.72 -4.31 18.89
N GLU A 455 -16.19 -5.29 19.65
CA GLU A 455 -15.60 -6.62 19.69
C GLU A 455 -15.92 -7.35 18.38
N VAL A 456 -14.92 -8.00 17.81
CA VAL A 456 -15.04 -8.73 16.54
C VAL A 456 -15.01 -10.22 16.82
N LYS A 457 -16.03 -10.93 16.31
CA LYS A 457 -16.09 -12.40 16.27
C LYS A 457 -16.05 -12.86 14.82
N THR A 458 -15.35 -13.95 14.57
CA THR A 458 -15.35 -14.64 13.26
C THR A 458 -15.72 -16.10 13.47
N ARG A 459 -16.55 -16.65 12.58
CA ARG A 459 -16.91 -18.07 12.53
C ARG A 459 -16.74 -18.55 11.11
N ALA A 460 -16.13 -19.70 10.94
CA ALA A 460 -15.87 -20.28 9.63
C ALA A 460 -16.41 -21.70 9.56
N SER A 461 -16.93 -22.06 8.40
CA SER A 461 -17.33 -23.42 8.06
C SER A 461 -16.79 -23.76 6.67
N THR A 462 -16.17 -24.95 6.56
CA THR A 462 -15.65 -25.47 5.30
C THR A 462 -16.57 -26.60 4.83
N VAL A 463 -17.10 -26.45 3.62
CA VAL A 463 -18.00 -27.40 2.97
C VAL A 463 -17.23 -28.32 2.01
N LEU A 464 -17.79 -29.48 1.70
CA LEU A 464 -17.15 -30.50 0.84
C LEU A 464 -17.07 -30.04 -0.63
N SER A 465 -18.16 -29.45 -1.14
CA SER A 465 -18.25 -28.91 -2.50
C SER A 465 -17.99 -27.39 -2.50
N SER A 466 -17.41 -26.88 -3.57
CA SER A 466 -17.21 -25.42 -3.73
C SER A 466 -18.56 -24.75 -3.95
N VAL A 467 -18.79 -23.65 -3.24
CA VAL A 467 -19.98 -22.82 -3.29
C VAL A 467 -19.69 -21.47 -3.94
N SER A 468 -20.65 -20.93 -4.68
CA SER A 468 -20.52 -19.63 -5.38
C SER A 468 -21.85 -18.90 -5.57
N THR A 469 -22.98 -19.53 -5.30
CA THR A 469 -24.30 -18.91 -5.43
C THR A 469 -24.78 -18.28 -4.11
N GLU A 470 -25.75 -17.35 -4.18
CA GLU A 470 -26.37 -16.73 -3.00
C GLU A 470 -26.90 -17.79 -2.04
N GLU A 471 -27.63 -18.76 -2.56
CA GLU A 471 -28.30 -19.79 -1.77
C GLU A 471 -27.32 -20.68 -1.03
N GLU A 472 -26.27 -21.15 -1.73
CA GLU A 472 -25.26 -22.01 -1.16
C GLU A 472 -24.46 -21.30 -0.05
N ILE A 473 -24.03 -20.06 -0.31
CA ILE A 473 -23.28 -19.25 0.65
C ILE A 473 -24.17 -18.90 1.84
N PHE A 474 -25.44 -18.53 1.59
CA PHE A 474 -26.36 -18.16 2.66
C PHE A 474 -26.75 -19.35 3.54
N ALA A 475 -26.88 -20.55 3.00
CA ALA A 475 -27.12 -21.74 3.81
C ALA A 475 -26.06 -21.93 4.90
N VAL A 476 -24.78 -21.81 4.52
CA VAL A 476 -23.65 -21.90 5.47
C VAL A 476 -23.61 -20.70 6.43
N ALA A 477 -23.76 -19.49 5.91
CA ALA A 477 -23.68 -18.26 6.71
C ALA A 477 -24.84 -18.15 7.72
N LYS A 478 -26.04 -18.62 7.35
CA LYS A 478 -27.22 -18.66 8.22
C LYS A 478 -26.98 -19.52 9.47
N ASP A 479 -26.40 -20.70 9.30
CA ASP A 479 -26.11 -21.60 10.43
C ASP A 479 -25.06 -20.99 11.37
N LEU A 480 -24.02 -20.35 10.80
CA LEU A 480 -23.01 -19.64 11.58
C LEU A 480 -23.61 -18.46 12.37
N LEU A 481 -24.52 -17.70 11.73
CA LEU A 481 -25.21 -16.57 12.35
C LEU A 481 -26.18 -17.04 13.43
N GLY A 482 -26.94 -18.11 13.19
CA GLY A 482 -27.86 -18.73 14.16
C GLY A 482 -27.12 -19.12 15.44
N THR A 483 -26.00 -19.79 15.33
CA THR A 483 -25.15 -20.14 16.47
C THR A 483 -24.74 -18.93 17.32
N GLU A 484 -24.43 -17.79 16.70
CA GLU A 484 -24.07 -16.56 17.41
C GLU A 484 -25.29 -15.87 18.05
N ILE A 485 -26.45 -15.91 17.41
CA ILE A 485 -27.72 -15.41 17.97
C ILE A 485 -28.09 -16.24 19.19
N ASP A 486 -28.08 -17.57 19.07
CA ASP A 486 -28.42 -18.49 20.15
C ASP A 486 -27.47 -18.40 21.36
N SER A 487 -26.18 -18.15 21.10
CA SER A 487 -25.16 -18.03 22.14
C SER A 487 -25.37 -16.87 23.10
N VAL A 488 -26.17 -15.88 22.74
CA VAL A 488 -26.47 -14.69 23.56
C VAL A 488 -27.92 -14.69 24.09
N ALA A 489 -28.73 -15.69 23.75
CA ALA A 489 -30.10 -15.78 24.24
C ALA A 489 -30.15 -15.82 25.78
N PRO A 490 -31.16 -15.22 26.45
CA PRO A 490 -32.36 -14.58 25.85
C PRO A 490 -32.15 -13.12 25.38
N HIS A 491 -30.95 -12.56 25.46
CA HIS A 491 -30.69 -11.19 25.04
C HIS A 491 -30.45 -11.12 23.52
N PRO A 492 -30.89 -10.05 22.84
CA PRO A 492 -30.67 -9.90 21.41
C PRO A 492 -29.17 -9.70 21.10
N LEU A 493 -28.68 -10.36 20.04
CA LEU A 493 -27.36 -10.11 19.48
C LEU A 493 -27.36 -8.70 18.84
N ARG A 494 -26.57 -7.79 19.38
CA ARG A 494 -26.48 -6.40 18.94
C ARG A 494 -25.22 -6.19 18.12
N ILE A 495 -25.39 -6.04 16.80
CA ILE A 495 -24.27 -5.88 15.86
C ILE A 495 -24.32 -4.53 15.16
N ARG A 496 -23.14 -4.06 14.72
CA ARG A 496 -22.95 -2.84 13.93
C ARG A 496 -22.13 -3.06 12.67
N LEU A 497 -21.65 -4.27 12.44
CA LEU A 497 -20.96 -4.67 11.22
C LEU A 497 -21.18 -6.16 11.01
N MET A 498 -21.46 -6.51 9.77
CA MET A 498 -21.48 -7.87 9.28
C MET A 498 -20.65 -7.95 8.00
N GLY A 499 -19.94 -9.04 7.83
CA GLY A 499 -19.16 -9.32 6.63
C GLY A 499 -19.08 -10.82 6.38
N LEU A 500 -18.93 -11.17 5.13
CA LEU A 500 -18.70 -12.51 4.65
C LEU A 500 -17.37 -12.56 3.90
N ILE A 501 -16.60 -13.60 4.17
CA ILE A 501 -15.34 -13.86 3.52
C ILE A 501 -15.41 -15.29 3.00
N GLN A 502 -15.06 -15.48 1.73
CA GLN A 502 -14.95 -16.79 1.14
C GLN A 502 -13.49 -17.06 0.78
N GLU A 503 -12.90 -18.14 1.33
CA GLU A 503 -11.61 -18.63 0.91
C GLU A 503 -11.79 -19.42 -0.39
N LEU A 504 -11.04 -19.01 -1.41
CA LEU A 504 -11.16 -19.52 -2.78
C LEU A 504 -10.42 -20.85 -2.90
N THR A 505 -10.94 -21.73 -3.75
CA THR A 505 -10.23 -22.93 -4.19
C THR A 505 -9.37 -22.57 -5.39
N GLU A 506 -8.17 -23.17 -5.47
CA GLU A 506 -7.31 -23.05 -6.64
C GLU A 506 -8.11 -23.39 -7.91
N LYS A 507 -7.98 -22.57 -8.95
CA LYS A 507 -8.48 -22.93 -10.28
C LYS A 507 -7.75 -24.20 -10.70
N LYS A 508 -8.44 -25.34 -10.74
CA LYS A 508 -7.95 -26.48 -11.53
C LYS A 508 -8.04 -26.04 -12.98
N ASP A 509 -6.90 -26.00 -13.65
CA ASP A 509 -6.84 -25.79 -15.10
C ASP A 509 -7.84 -26.72 -15.77
N PHE A 510 -8.92 -26.18 -16.29
CA PHE A 510 -9.71 -26.88 -17.29
C PHE A 510 -8.87 -26.90 -18.56
N PRO A 511 -8.71 -28.07 -19.20
CA PRO A 511 -8.04 -28.10 -20.50
C PRO A 511 -8.76 -27.14 -21.42
N ALA A 512 -8.00 -26.26 -22.06
CA ALA A 512 -8.48 -25.34 -23.08
C ALA A 512 -9.20 -26.14 -24.14
N GLU A 513 -10.53 -26.12 -24.15
CA GLU A 513 -11.30 -26.54 -25.31
C GLU A 513 -11.01 -25.58 -26.47
N ASN A 514 -10.44 -26.18 -27.49
CA ASN A 514 -10.17 -25.69 -28.82
C ASN A 514 -11.05 -24.50 -29.26
N TYR A 515 -10.46 -23.32 -29.35
CA TYR A 515 -10.81 -22.37 -30.38
C TYR A 515 -9.80 -22.52 -31.51
N SER A 516 -10.13 -23.42 -32.47
CA SER A 516 -9.54 -23.45 -33.80
C SER A 516 -10.02 -22.24 -34.56
N MET A 517 -9.13 -21.32 -34.84
CA MET A 517 -9.25 -20.44 -36.03
C MET A 517 -7.96 -20.58 -36.82
N GLU A 518 -8.18 -21.09 -38.02
CA GLU A 518 -7.25 -21.26 -39.10
C GLU A 518 -6.38 -20.01 -39.34
N ASN A 519 -5.09 -20.21 -39.40
CA ASN A 519 -4.34 -19.61 -40.51
C ASN A 519 -3.09 -20.45 -40.81
N GLN A 520 -3.21 -21.13 -41.93
CA GLN A 520 -2.14 -21.84 -42.63
C GLN A 520 -1.11 -20.85 -43.17
N ASN A 521 0.12 -21.29 -43.16
CA ASN A 521 1.17 -21.25 -44.17
C ASN A 521 2.50 -20.61 -43.72
N ARG A 522 3.46 -21.44 -43.64
CA ARG A 522 4.63 -21.77 -44.45
C ARG A 522 5.85 -22.14 -43.62
N VAL A 523 6.22 -23.44 -43.76
CA VAL A 523 7.48 -23.98 -44.34
C VAL A 523 8.76 -23.53 -43.61
N GLY A 524 9.63 -24.37 -43.10
CA GLY A 524 10.12 -25.70 -43.41
C GLY A 524 11.28 -26.08 -42.54
N ALA A 525 11.31 -27.33 -42.21
CA ALA A 525 12.30 -28.34 -42.38
C ALA A 525 13.69 -28.23 -41.70
N LEU A 526 13.99 -29.33 -41.07
CA LEU A 526 15.20 -30.16 -40.94
C LEU A 526 15.60 -30.43 -39.47
N SER A 527 15.24 -31.57 -38.99
CA SER A 527 15.85 -32.91 -38.99
C SER A 527 16.94 -33.13 -37.95
N LYS A 528 16.70 -34.11 -37.15
CA LYS A 528 17.27 -35.44 -36.86
C LYS A 528 17.81 -35.59 -35.45
N GLU A 529 17.19 -36.50 -34.74
CA GLU A 529 17.63 -37.85 -34.27
C GLU A 529 18.80 -37.90 -33.27
N GLN A 530 18.49 -38.50 -32.13
CA GLN A 530 19.00 -39.81 -31.60
C GLN A 530 18.56 -39.94 -30.15
N GLN A 531 17.68 -40.79 -29.80
CA GLN A 531 17.61 -42.17 -29.32
C GLN A 531 18.72 -42.65 -28.39
N CYS A 532 18.25 -43.23 -27.32
CA CYS A 532 18.64 -44.47 -26.61
C CYS A 532 18.89 -44.22 -25.14
N THR A 533 18.47 -44.96 -24.14
CA THR A 533 17.82 -46.25 -23.89
C THR A 533 17.71 -46.40 -22.37
N ASN A 534 16.62 -46.96 -21.90
CA ASN A 534 16.49 -47.67 -20.58
C ASN A 534 17.31 -48.99 -20.60
N PRO A 535 17.58 -49.73 -19.50
CA PRO A 535 16.57 -50.31 -18.61
C PRO A 535 16.93 -50.58 -17.12
N SER A 536 15.93 -50.63 -16.27
CA SER A 536 15.34 -51.75 -15.49
C SER A 536 15.98 -52.29 -14.20
N GLN A 537 15.02 -52.68 -13.34
CA GLN A 537 15.00 -53.71 -12.25
C GLN A 537 15.58 -53.25 -10.90
N GLY A 538 14.90 -53.29 -9.79
CA GLY A 538 13.83 -54.18 -9.30
C GLY A 538 14.26 -54.69 -7.92
N THR A 539 13.45 -54.59 -6.90
CA THR A 539 13.08 -55.68 -6.01
C THR A 539 12.41 -55.23 -4.71
N LYS A 540 11.45 -56.04 -4.34
CA LYS A 540 10.54 -55.99 -3.18
C LYS A 540 11.21 -56.31 -1.84
N ARG A 541 10.63 -55.84 -0.73
CA ARG A 541 10.07 -56.59 0.43
C ARG A 541 9.74 -55.61 1.56
N SER A 542 8.47 -55.48 1.94
CA SER A 542 7.65 -56.17 2.98
C SER A 542 8.10 -55.93 4.43
N GLY A 543 7.18 -55.41 5.23
CA GLY A 543 7.11 -55.74 6.64
C GLY A 543 6.51 -54.66 7.57
N LEU A 544 5.21 -54.81 7.86
CA LEU A 544 4.44 -54.65 9.12
C LEU A 544 4.70 -53.49 10.13
N THR A 545 3.62 -52.73 10.30
CA THR A 545 2.91 -52.35 11.53
C THR A 545 3.66 -51.73 12.72
N THR A 546 3.29 -50.54 13.12
CA THR A 546 2.51 -50.26 14.33
C THR A 546 2.09 -48.80 14.40
N SER A 547 0.84 -48.59 14.82
CA SER A 547 0.14 -47.38 15.09
C SER A 547 0.74 -46.56 16.25
N GLN A 548 0.92 -45.24 16.06
CA GLN A 548 0.78 -44.30 17.16
C GLN A 548 0.35 -42.91 16.60
N SER A 549 -0.76 -42.48 17.10
CA SER A 549 -1.38 -41.18 16.88
C SER A 549 -0.52 -40.03 17.39
N VAL A 550 -0.15 -39.09 16.52
CA VAL A 550 0.40 -37.81 16.93
C VAL A 550 -0.40 -36.68 16.27
N SER A 551 -1.06 -35.92 17.11
CA SER A 551 -1.82 -34.74 16.77
C SER A 551 -0.97 -33.71 16.00
N LYS A 552 -1.36 -33.45 14.75
CA LYS A 552 -0.78 -32.36 13.94
C LYS A 552 -1.31 -31.02 14.42
N LYS A 553 -0.48 -30.24 15.09
CA LYS A 553 -0.65 -28.79 15.26
C LYS A 553 -0.47 -28.13 13.89
N THR A 554 -1.55 -27.60 13.36
CA THR A 554 -1.57 -26.79 12.15
C THR A 554 -0.83 -25.47 12.41
N LYS A 555 0.30 -25.28 11.73
CA LYS A 555 1.01 -23.98 11.68
C LYS A 555 0.20 -23.04 10.79
N LEU A 556 -0.39 -22.01 11.36
CA LEU A 556 -0.86 -20.85 10.58
C LEU A 556 0.36 -20.14 10.01
N SER A 557 0.50 -20.16 8.70
CA SER A 557 1.42 -19.29 7.97
C SER A 557 0.82 -17.88 7.92
N ASN A 558 1.40 -16.95 8.66
CA ASN A 558 1.10 -15.52 8.53
C ASN A 558 1.67 -15.01 7.20
N SER A 559 0.84 -14.90 6.18
CA SER A 559 1.22 -14.28 4.92
C SER A 559 1.09 -12.76 4.99
N LYS A 560 2.02 -12.08 4.36
CA LYS A 560 2.19 -10.62 4.24
C LYS A 560 1.03 -9.86 3.54
N HIS A 561 -0.18 -10.41 3.47
CA HIS A 561 -1.28 -9.91 2.63
C HIS A 561 -2.38 -9.13 3.36
N THR A 562 -2.16 -8.71 4.61
CA THR A 562 -3.20 -8.03 5.42
C THR A 562 -3.50 -6.58 5.00
N ILE A 563 -2.79 -6.01 4.04
CA ILE A 563 -2.95 -4.59 3.65
C ILE A 563 -3.99 -4.39 2.52
N LYS A 564 -4.30 -5.42 1.74
CA LYS A 564 -5.26 -5.31 0.61
C LYS A 564 -6.75 -5.37 0.99
N MET A 565 -7.10 -5.62 2.25
CA MET A 565 -8.50 -5.83 2.67
C MET A 565 -9.27 -4.57 3.13
N PHE A 566 -8.70 -3.38 3.04
CA PHE A 566 -9.38 -2.17 3.52
C PHE A 566 -9.97 -1.27 2.43
N PHE A 567 -9.87 -1.64 1.16
CA PHE A 567 -10.39 -0.83 0.06
C PHE A 567 -11.22 -1.68 -0.92
N LYS A 568 -12.43 -1.94 -0.54
CA LYS A 568 -13.61 -2.03 -1.41
C LYS A 568 -14.84 -1.51 -0.66
#